data_dfbaebef5c2004c9b7664403844c56bb
#
_entry.id   dfbaebef5c2004c9b7664403844c56bb
#
_cell.length_a   1.000
_cell.length_b   1.000
_cell.length_c   1.000
_cell.angle_alpha   90.00
_cell.angle_beta   90.00
_cell.angle_gamma   90.00
#
_symmetry.space_group_name_H-M   'P 1'
#
loop_
_entity.id
_entity.type
_entity.pdbx_description
1 polymer ?
#
loop_
_entity_poly.entity_id
_entity_poly.type
_entity_poly.pdbx_seq_one_letter_code
_entity_poly.pdbx_strand_id
1 'polypeptide(L)'
;MKTRFAPSPTGHLHIGGARTAIFAWLHAKAQKGKFLIRFEDTDKERSKQEFVNSILSSLSWLGIEADEEPLFQSSRQTKHKEIALDLLNKGLAYSCNVSPERLEEVRKIQQQNKQQPRYDGFSRDLNLPHEEGNVIRFKMPLKGETSFEDKILKKISINNKELDDFIIIRSDGSPTYNFCAAVDDIEMEITTVIRGDDHITNTLKQINICLLYTSDAADDP
;
A
#
# COMPACT_ATOMS: atom_id res chain seq x y z
N MET A 1 4.79 -12.78 -16.33
CA MET A 1 5.38 -11.49 -15.92
C MET A 1 4.34 -10.39 -16.07
N LYS A 2 4.03 -9.66 -15.00
CA LYS A 2 3.15 -8.48 -15.04
C LYS A 2 3.81 -7.32 -14.30
N THR A 3 3.80 -6.14 -14.89
CA THR A 3 4.17 -4.88 -14.26
C THR A 3 2.98 -3.94 -14.27
N ARG A 4 3.05 -2.88 -13.47
CA ARG A 4 2.04 -1.81 -13.50
C ARG A 4 2.67 -0.44 -13.36
N PHE A 5 2.02 0.57 -13.94
CA PHE A 5 2.16 1.97 -13.59
C PHE A 5 0.95 2.37 -12.74
N ALA A 6 1.20 2.97 -11.59
CA ALA A 6 0.16 3.25 -10.60
C ALA A 6 0.10 4.75 -10.23
N PRO A 7 -0.35 5.62 -11.16
CA PRO A 7 -0.41 7.05 -10.90
C PRO A 7 -1.64 7.44 -10.07
N SER A 8 -1.47 8.42 -9.17
CA SER A 8 -2.59 9.14 -8.57
C SER A 8 -3.03 10.26 -9.54
N PRO A 9 -4.32 10.31 -9.96
CA PRO A 9 -4.80 11.31 -10.92
C PRO A 9 -5.12 12.65 -10.23
N THR A 10 -4.14 13.19 -9.52
CA THR A 10 -4.21 14.46 -8.78
C THR A 10 -3.50 15.61 -9.49
N GLY A 11 -2.96 15.36 -10.69
CA GLY A 11 -2.26 16.29 -11.55
C GLY A 11 -1.87 15.67 -12.89
N HIS A 12 -1.27 16.47 -13.75
CA HIS A 12 -0.75 16.01 -15.05
C HIS A 12 0.46 15.08 -14.87
N LEU A 13 0.71 14.24 -15.88
CA LEU A 13 1.89 13.38 -15.90
C LEU A 13 3.16 14.21 -15.92
N HIS A 14 3.98 14.10 -14.90
CA HIS A 14 5.30 14.75 -14.86
C HIS A 14 6.41 13.79 -15.29
N ILE A 15 7.59 14.32 -15.56
CA ILE A 15 8.73 13.54 -16.08
C ILE A 15 9.11 12.34 -15.22
N GLY A 16 9.00 12.46 -13.91
CA GLY A 16 9.26 11.35 -12.98
C GLY A 16 8.25 10.21 -13.14
N GLY A 17 6.96 10.53 -13.27
CA GLY A 17 5.91 9.55 -13.57
C GLY A 17 6.10 8.89 -14.94
N ALA A 18 6.40 9.70 -15.97
CA ALA A 18 6.68 9.20 -17.31
C ALA A 18 7.86 8.22 -17.31
N ARG A 19 8.97 8.57 -16.62
CA ARG A 19 10.13 7.68 -16.46
C ARG A 19 9.73 6.34 -15.86
N THR A 20 8.97 6.36 -14.77
CA THR A 20 8.50 5.14 -14.10
C THR A 20 7.64 4.28 -15.03
N ALA A 21 6.71 4.90 -15.76
CA ALA A 21 5.87 4.21 -16.75
C ALA A 21 6.71 3.57 -17.86
N ILE A 22 7.68 4.30 -18.43
CA ILE A 22 8.59 3.80 -19.47
C ILE A 22 9.35 2.58 -18.97
N PHE A 23 9.96 2.62 -17.79
CA PHE A 23 10.70 1.47 -17.24
C PHE A 23 9.80 0.26 -16.99
N ALA A 24 8.61 0.47 -16.43
CA ALA A 24 7.66 -0.62 -16.18
C ALA A 24 7.19 -1.26 -17.49
N TRP A 25 6.88 -0.44 -18.51
CA TRP A 25 6.46 -0.90 -19.83
C TRP A 25 7.59 -1.64 -20.56
N LEU A 26 8.80 -1.06 -20.63
CA LEU A 26 9.96 -1.69 -21.29
C LEU A 26 10.31 -3.01 -20.63
N HIS A 27 10.27 -3.08 -19.29
CA HIS A 27 10.56 -4.32 -18.58
C HIS A 27 9.52 -5.40 -18.90
N ALA A 28 8.23 -5.06 -18.91
CA ALA A 28 7.18 -6.00 -19.30
C ALA A 28 7.38 -6.51 -20.73
N LYS A 29 7.60 -5.61 -21.69
CA LYS A 29 7.77 -5.97 -23.12
C LYS A 29 9.03 -6.81 -23.35
N ALA A 30 10.17 -6.47 -22.71
CA ALA A 30 11.40 -7.25 -22.79
C ALA A 30 11.24 -8.70 -22.30
N GLN A 31 10.34 -8.91 -21.34
CA GLN A 31 10.03 -10.23 -20.79
C GLN A 31 8.80 -10.90 -21.43
N LYS A 32 8.28 -10.36 -22.54
CA LYS A 32 7.03 -10.81 -23.20
C LYS A 32 5.86 -10.92 -22.23
N GLY A 33 5.82 -10.03 -21.25
CA GLY A 33 4.80 -9.94 -20.21
C GLY A 33 3.78 -8.84 -20.50
N LYS A 34 2.93 -8.53 -19.50
CA LYS A 34 1.90 -7.51 -19.57
C LYS A 34 2.27 -6.27 -18.77
N PHE A 35 1.95 -5.10 -19.31
CA PHE A 35 2.00 -3.81 -18.64
C PHE A 35 0.58 -3.33 -18.36
N LEU A 36 0.27 -3.04 -17.10
CA LEU A 36 -1.04 -2.61 -16.62
C LEU A 36 -1.00 -1.18 -16.10
N ILE A 37 -2.16 -0.53 -16.06
CA ILE A 37 -2.34 0.78 -15.44
C ILE A 37 -3.34 0.65 -14.30
N ARG A 38 -3.00 1.20 -13.12
CA ARG A 38 -3.90 1.30 -11.98
C ARG A 38 -3.93 2.74 -11.49
N PHE A 39 -5.08 3.40 -11.61
CA PHE A 39 -5.26 4.72 -11.03
C PHE A 39 -5.51 4.62 -9.53
N GLU A 40 -4.65 5.28 -8.75
CA GLU A 40 -4.76 5.36 -7.30
C GLU A 40 -5.58 6.62 -6.94
N ASP A 41 -6.88 6.51 -7.16
CA ASP A 41 -7.88 7.58 -7.08
C ASP A 41 -8.72 7.53 -5.79
N THR A 42 -8.16 7.02 -4.71
CA THR A 42 -8.83 6.93 -3.40
C THR A 42 -9.07 8.29 -2.74
N ASP A 43 -8.30 9.31 -3.10
CA ASP A 43 -8.52 10.71 -2.71
C ASP A 43 -9.50 11.37 -3.69
N LYS A 44 -10.80 11.33 -3.34
CA LYS A 44 -11.88 11.81 -4.20
C LYS A 44 -11.86 13.34 -4.43
N GLU A 45 -11.30 14.10 -3.49
CA GLU A 45 -11.26 15.56 -3.61
C GLU A 45 -10.23 16.03 -4.63
N ARG A 46 -9.08 15.35 -4.67
CA ARG A 46 -7.97 15.71 -5.56
C ARG A 46 -7.96 14.94 -6.87
N SER A 47 -8.60 13.78 -6.94
CA SER A 47 -8.67 12.95 -8.14
C SER A 47 -9.69 13.51 -9.13
N LYS A 48 -9.26 13.77 -10.36
CA LYS A 48 -10.11 14.35 -11.40
C LYS A 48 -9.99 13.59 -12.72
N GLN A 49 -11.13 13.44 -13.41
CA GLN A 49 -11.16 12.77 -14.71
C GLN A 49 -10.29 13.46 -15.77
N GLU A 50 -10.12 14.77 -15.69
CA GLU A 50 -9.23 15.51 -16.59
C GLU A 50 -7.77 15.04 -16.48
N PHE A 51 -7.30 14.70 -15.25
CA PHE A 51 -5.95 14.18 -15.03
C PHE A 51 -5.82 12.73 -15.50
N VAL A 52 -6.84 11.91 -15.33
CA VAL A 52 -6.89 10.55 -15.91
C VAL A 52 -6.69 10.63 -17.42
N ASN A 53 -7.50 11.46 -18.11
CA ASN A 53 -7.43 11.63 -19.56
C ASN A 53 -6.06 12.20 -20.00
N SER A 54 -5.52 13.17 -19.26
CA SER A 54 -4.19 13.74 -19.51
C SER A 54 -3.07 12.71 -19.38
N ILE A 55 -3.13 11.85 -18.34
CA ILE A 55 -2.13 10.80 -18.14
C ILE A 55 -2.21 9.77 -19.28
N LEU A 56 -3.41 9.30 -19.63
CA LEU A 56 -3.58 8.32 -20.72
C LEU A 56 -3.13 8.88 -22.07
N SER A 57 -3.50 10.13 -22.40
CA SER A 57 -3.06 10.77 -23.66
C SER A 57 -1.55 10.99 -23.70
N SER A 58 -0.93 11.32 -22.56
CA SER A 58 0.54 11.46 -22.47
C SER A 58 1.25 10.12 -22.65
N LEU A 59 0.72 9.03 -22.08
CA LEU A 59 1.28 7.69 -22.27
C LEU A 59 1.14 7.24 -23.73
N SER A 60 -0.02 7.46 -24.35
CA SER A 60 -0.26 7.16 -25.76
C SER A 60 0.68 7.96 -26.67
N TRP A 61 0.91 9.25 -26.39
CA TRP A 61 1.89 10.07 -27.12
C TRP A 61 3.32 9.52 -27.02
N LEU A 62 3.67 8.92 -25.87
CA LEU A 62 4.96 8.22 -25.68
C LEU A 62 5.01 6.83 -26.34
N GLY A 63 3.92 6.37 -26.97
CA GLY A 63 3.80 5.02 -27.53
C GLY A 63 3.66 3.92 -26.46
N ILE A 64 3.22 4.29 -25.26
CA ILE A 64 3.00 3.36 -24.14
C ILE A 64 1.52 3.03 -24.05
N GLU A 65 1.20 1.77 -24.31
CA GLU A 65 -0.16 1.25 -24.21
C GLU A 65 -0.24 0.14 -23.14
N ALA A 66 -1.31 0.15 -22.37
CA ALA A 66 -1.61 -0.90 -21.42
C ALA A 66 -2.16 -2.14 -22.16
N ASP A 67 -1.87 -3.32 -21.64
CA ASP A 67 -2.33 -4.60 -22.23
C ASP A 67 -3.75 -4.98 -21.74
N GLU A 68 -4.32 -4.25 -20.78
CA GLU A 68 -5.67 -4.41 -20.23
C GLU A 68 -6.28 -3.03 -19.91
N GLU A 69 -7.60 -2.98 -19.72
CA GLU A 69 -8.29 -1.75 -19.29
C GLU A 69 -7.73 -1.24 -17.95
N PRO A 70 -7.56 0.07 -17.79
CA PRO A 70 -7.08 0.64 -16.54
C PRO A 70 -7.99 0.31 -15.35
N LEU A 71 -7.40 -0.12 -14.25
CA LEU A 71 -8.10 -0.36 -13.00
C LEU A 71 -8.16 0.95 -12.18
N PHE A 72 -9.29 1.21 -11.53
CA PHE A 72 -9.49 2.34 -10.63
C PHE A 72 -9.66 1.85 -9.20
N GLN A 73 -8.84 2.29 -8.26
CA GLN A 73 -8.92 1.88 -6.86
C GLN A 73 -10.23 2.28 -6.19
N SER A 74 -10.81 3.42 -6.58
CA SER A 74 -12.11 3.87 -6.08
C SER A 74 -13.24 2.88 -6.33
N SER A 75 -13.18 2.13 -7.43
CA SER A 75 -14.17 1.08 -7.76
C SER A 75 -14.03 -0.18 -6.89
N ARG A 76 -12.92 -0.32 -6.16
CA ARG A 76 -12.59 -1.51 -5.37
C ARG A 76 -12.73 -1.33 -3.85
N GLN A 77 -13.27 -0.19 -3.39
CA GLN A 77 -13.37 0.12 -1.96
C GLN A 77 -14.11 -0.96 -1.16
N THR A 78 -15.17 -1.53 -1.70
CA THR A 78 -15.91 -2.64 -1.06
C THR A 78 -15.00 -3.85 -0.87
N LYS A 79 -14.26 -4.24 -1.91
CA LYS A 79 -13.32 -5.36 -1.85
C LYS A 79 -12.21 -5.12 -0.82
N HIS A 80 -11.64 -3.92 -0.77
CA HIS A 80 -10.63 -3.57 0.23
C HIS A 80 -11.20 -3.67 1.65
N LYS A 81 -12.44 -3.23 1.89
CA LYS A 81 -13.10 -3.36 3.19
C LYS A 81 -13.34 -4.82 3.58
N GLU A 82 -13.82 -5.65 2.65
CA GLU A 82 -14.02 -7.08 2.87
C GLU A 82 -12.72 -7.76 3.31
N ILE A 83 -11.61 -7.50 2.61
CA ILE A 83 -10.30 -8.06 2.94
C ILE A 83 -9.80 -7.54 4.30
N ALA A 84 -9.99 -6.26 4.62
CA ALA A 84 -9.60 -5.72 5.92
C ALA A 84 -10.40 -6.36 7.08
N LEU A 85 -11.69 -6.64 6.88
CA LEU A 85 -12.53 -7.34 7.86
C LEU A 85 -12.13 -8.82 7.98
N ASP A 86 -11.74 -9.46 6.88
CA ASP A 86 -11.20 -10.83 6.93
C ASP A 86 -9.90 -10.90 7.74
N LEU A 87 -8.96 -9.96 7.51
CA LEU A 87 -7.75 -9.84 8.32
C LEU A 87 -8.05 -9.59 9.80
N LEU A 88 -9.08 -8.79 10.10
CA LEU A 88 -9.54 -8.55 11.47
C LEU A 88 -10.08 -9.83 12.11
N ASN A 89 -10.92 -10.58 11.39
CA ASN A 89 -11.50 -11.84 11.86
C ASN A 89 -10.43 -12.93 12.08
N LYS A 90 -9.38 -12.94 11.26
CA LYS A 90 -8.21 -13.83 11.41
C LYS A 90 -7.25 -13.39 12.53
N GLY A 91 -7.49 -12.26 13.18
CA GLY A 91 -6.60 -11.70 14.20
C GLY A 91 -5.29 -11.13 13.67
N LEU A 92 -5.16 -10.95 12.32
CA LEU A 92 -4.02 -10.34 11.64
C LEU A 92 -4.11 -8.80 11.60
N ALA A 93 -5.26 -8.27 11.98
CA ALA A 93 -5.52 -6.85 12.19
C ALA A 93 -6.31 -6.67 13.48
N TYR A 94 -6.52 -5.44 13.94
CA TYR A 94 -7.32 -5.14 15.13
C TYR A 94 -7.96 -3.76 15.04
N SER A 95 -9.08 -3.62 15.76
CA SER A 95 -9.80 -2.35 15.92
C SER A 95 -9.06 -1.44 16.90
N CYS A 96 -8.99 -0.15 16.58
CA CYS A 96 -8.28 0.83 17.39
C CYS A 96 -9.11 2.12 17.48
N ASN A 97 -9.43 2.52 18.70
CA ASN A 97 -10.23 3.71 19.05
C ASN A 97 -9.40 4.81 19.73
N VAL A 98 -8.07 4.76 19.59
CA VAL A 98 -7.17 5.76 20.19
C VAL A 98 -7.42 7.13 19.59
N SER A 99 -7.65 8.13 20.45
CA SER A 99 -7.92 9.49 20.03
C SER A 99 -6.71 10.19 19.41
N PRO A 100 -6.92 11.18 18.53
CA PRO A 100 -5.83 11.99 17.97
C PRO A 100 -4.97 12.67 19.04
N GLU A 101 -5.60 13.12 20.13
CA GLU A 101 -4.91 13.82 21.25
C GLU A 101 -3.89 12.90 21.92
N ARG A 102 -4.32 11.64 22.22
CA ARG A 102 -3.39 10.64 22.79
C ARG A 102 -2.26 10.30 21.83
N LEU A 103 -2.54 10.17 20.55
CA LEU A 103 -1.49 9.90 19.55
C LEU A 103 -0.48 11.05 19.50
N GLU A 104 -0.94 12.28 19.60
CA GLU A 104 -0.07 13.47 19.62
C GLU A 104 0.77 13.54 20.91
N GLU A 105 0.20 13.20 22.05
CA GLU A 105 0.91 13.11 23.33
C GLU A 105 2.04 12.07 23.27
N VAL A 106 1.74 10.86 22.77
CA VAL A 106 2.73 9.80 22.59
C VAL A 106 3.87 10.24 21.67
N ARG A 107 3.55 10.91 20.55
CA ARG A 107 4.55 11.46 19.63
C ARG A 107 5.46 12.47 20.31
N LYS A 108 4.90 13.40 21.09
CA LYS A 108 5.68 14.40 21.85
C LYS A 108 6.66 13.74 22.83
N ILE A 109 6.19 12.75 23.59
CA ILE A 109 7.04 12.01 24.53
C ILE A 109 8.17 11.29 23.79
N GLN A 110 7.87 10.63 22.68
CA GLN A 110 8.87 9.94 21.87
C GLN A 110 9.92 10.92 21.31
N GLN A 111 9.49 12.08 20.81
CA GLN A 111 10.39 13.12 20.32
C GLN A 111 11.29 13.68 21.43
N GLN A 112 10.76 13.94 22.63
CA GLN A 112 11.55 14.38 23.79
C GLN A 112 12.62 13.34 24.16
N ASN A 113 12.30 12.05 24.02
CA ASN A 113 13.21 10.95 24.26
C ASN A 113 14.13 10.66 23.05
N LYS A 114 14.14 11.50 22.00
CA LYS A 114 14.90 11.31 20.75
C LYS A 114 14.59 9.97 20.04
N GLN A 115 13.38 9.47 20.22
CA GLN A 115 12.85 8.29 19.53
C GLN A 115 12.10 8.71 18.28
N GLN A 116 12.10 7.84 17.27
CA GLN A 116 11.27 8.07 16.07
C GLN A 116 9.78 7.98 16.44
N PRO A 117 8.95 9.00 16.13
CA PRO A 117 7.52 8.96 16.41
C PRO A 117 6.82 7.81 15.67
N ARG A 118 6.08 7.00 16.41
CA ARG A 118 5.30 5.87 15.89
C ARG A 118 4.15 5.52 16.82
N TYR A 119 3.20 4.77 16.31
CA TYR A 119 2.15 4.21 17.14
C TYR A 119 2.71 3.21 18.16
N ASP A 120 2.28 3.30 19.41
CA ASP A 120 2.81 2.55 20.54
C ASP A 120 2.19 1.15 20.72
N GLY A 121 1.25 0.75 19.85
CA GLY A 121 0.58 -0.55 19.93
C GLY A 121 -0.49 -0.65 21.03
N PHE A 122 -0.91 0.46 21.63
CA PHE A 122 -1.82 0.47 22.79
C PHE A 122 -3.06 -0.42 22.63
N SER A 123 -3.72 -0.39 21.48
CA SER A 123 -4.95 -1.17 21.25
C SER A 123 -4.71 -2.60 20.76
N ARG A 124 -3.44 -2.98 20.50
CA ARG A 124 -3.10 -4.22 19.79
C ARG A 124 -3.68 -5.49 20.42
N ASP A 125 -3.67 -5.56 21.75
CA ASP A 125 -4.07 -6.76 22.51
C ASP A 125 -5.35 -6.55 23.32
N LEU A 126 -6.07 -5.42 23.09
CA LEU A 126 -7.32 -5.12 23.80
C LEU A 126 -8.52 -5.89 23.25
N ASN A 127 -8.41 -6.51 22.08
CA ASN A 127 -9.49 -7.24 21.40
C ASN A 127 -10.79 -6.42 21.31
N LEU A 128 -10.66 -5.13 20.99
CA LEU A 128 -11.82 -4.24 20.88
C LEU A 128 -12.73 -4.69 19.73
N PRO A 129 -14.06 -4.68 19.94
CA PRO A 129 -14.99 -4.90 18.85
C PRO A 129 -14.81 -3.81 17.78
N HIS A 130 -15.05 -4.17 16.53
CA HIS A 130 -15.03 -3.17 15.47
C HIS A 130 -16.34 -2.39 15.47
N GLU A 131 -16.24 -1.09 15.70
CA GLU A 131 -17.34 -0.15 15.68
C GLU A 131 -17.10 0.91 14.62
N GLU A 132 -18.18 1.51 14.10
CA GLU A 132 -18.08 2.63 13.18
C GLU A 132 -17.31 3.79 13.82
N GLY A 133 -16.40 4.40 13.07
CA GLY A 133 -15.50 5.43 13.59
C GLY A 133 -14.16 4.92 14.14
N ASN A 134 -14.04 3.64 14.44
CA ASN A 134 -12.76 3.04 14.79
C ASN A 134 -11.90 2.81 13.53
N VAL A 135 -10.59 2.97 13.67
CA VAL A 135 -9.66 2.56 12.61
C VAL A 135 -9.32 1.08 12.73
N ILE A 136 -8.98 0.44 11.60
CA ILE A 136 -8.40 -0.91 11.60
C ILE A 136 -6.90 -0.77 11.37
N ARG A 137 -6.10 -1.39 12.23
CA ARG A 137 -4.65 -1.45 12.11
C ARG A 137 -4.19 -2.87 11.78
N PHE A 138 -3.21 -2.95 10.89
CA PHE A 138 -2.54 -4.20 10.54
C PHE A 138 -1.54 -4.57 11.65
N LYS A 139 -1.52 -5.84 12.06
CA LYS A 139 -0.56 -6.35 13.05
C LYS A 139 0.78 -6.63 12.39
N MET A 140 1.71 -5.70 12.49
CA MET A 140 3.09 -5.94 12.05
C MET A 140 3.80 -6.96 12.95
N PRO A 141 4.70 -7.78 12.41
CA PRO A 141 5.50 -8.69 13.23
C PRO A 141 6.38 -7.89 14.21
N LEU A 142 6.42 -8.31 15.48
CA LEU A 142 7.16 -7.61 16.54
C LEU A 142 8.63 -8.03 16.64
N LYS A 143 8.97 -9.23 16.12
CA LYS A 143 10.31 -9.82 16.22
C LYS A 143 10.87 -10.14 14.85
N GLY A 144 12.20 -10.30 14.76
CA GLY A 144 12.87 -10.62 13.50
C GLY A 144 13.07 -9.40 12.61
N GLU A 145 13.21 -9.64 11.33
CA GLU A 145 13.39 -8.62 10.31
C GLU A 145 12.46 -8.84 9.12
N THR A 146 12.03 -7.75 8.51
CA THR A 146 11.38 -7.77 7.18
C THR A 146 12.42 -7.40 6.14
N SER A 147 12.60 -8.24 5.13
CA SER A 147 13.58 -7.99 4.07
C SER A 147 13.04 -8.36 2.71
N PHE A 148 13.62 -7.74 1.68
CA PHE A 148 13.37 -8.11 0.29
C PHE A 148 14.63 -7.89 -0.55
N GLU A 149 14.68 -8.52 -1.71
CA GLU A 149 15.75 -8.36 -2.69
C GLU A 149 15.36 -7.32 -3.73
N ASP A 150 15.96 -6.14 -3.66
CA ASP A 150 15.84 -5.13 -4.70
C ASP A 150 16.85 -5.40 -5.80
N LYS A 151 16.41 -5.37 -7.05
CA LYS A 151 17.29 -5.70 -8.19
C LYS A 151 18.42 -4.70 -8.41
N ILE A 152 18.26 -3.47 -7.90
CA ILE A 152 19.26 -2.38 -8.01
C ILE A 152 20.02 -2.23 -6.70
N LEU A 153 19.30 -2.07 -5.59
CA LEU A 153 19.86 -1.77 -4.27
C LEU A 153 20.27 -3.02 -3.48
N LYS A 154 19.99 -4.22 -4.02
CA LYS A 154 20.27 -5.52 -3.41
C LYS A 154 19.40 -5.78 -2.19
N LYS A 155 19.87 -6.56 -1.21
CA LYS A 155 19.09 -6.89 -0.02
C LYS A 155 18.82 -5.63 0.80
N ILE A 156 17.53 -5.34 1.02
CA ILE A 156 17.05 -4.30 1.93
C ILE A 156 16.39 -5.02 3.09
N SER A 157 16.75 -4.64 4.31
CA SER A 157 16.24 -5.25 5.53
C SER A 157 16.02 -4.19 6.60
N ILE A 158 14.96 -4.36 7.39
CA ILE A 158 14.68 -3.54 8.56
C ILE A 158 14.28 -4.45 9.74
N ASN A 159 14.71 -4.09 10.94
CA ASN A 159 14.25 -4.78 12.14
C ASN A 159 12.76 -4.49 12.36
N ASN A 160 11.96 -5.52 12.60
CA ASN A 160 10.51 -5.35 12.76
C ASN A 160 10.13 -4.45 13.95
N LYS A 161 11.01 -4.29 14.92
CA LYS A 161 10.85 -3.31 16.01
C LYS A 161 10.81 -1.86 15.54
N GLU A 162 11.29 -1.57 14.34
CA GLU A 162 11.28 -0.23 13.75
C GLU A 162 10.00 0.04 12.94
N LEU A 163 9.21 -1.00 12.66
CA LEU A 163 7.91 -0.90 12.01
C LEU A 163 6.81 -0.78 13.06
N ASP A 164 5.80 0.01 12.76
CA ASP A 164 4.61 0.17 13.58
C ASP A 164 3.36 -0.44 12.92
N ASP A 165 2.36 -0.73 13.74
CA ASP A 165 1.06 -1.16 13.26
C ASP A 165 0.37 0.01 12.55
N PHE A 166 0.40 0.00 11.23
CA PHE A 166 -0.18 1.08 10.44
C PHE A 166 -1.68 0.88 10.17
N ILE A 167 -2.37 1.99 9.95
CA ILE A 167 -3.80 1.98 9.65
C ILE A 167 -4.02 1.40 8.25
N ILE A 168 -4.91 0.42 8.11
CA ILE A 168 -5.37 -0.11 6.83
C ILE A 168 -6.75 0.42 6.44
N ILE A 169 -7.64 0.66 7.42
CA ILE A 169 -8.92 1.37 7.23
C ILE A 169 -8.97 2.55 8.19
N ARG A 170 -9.31 3.73 7.67
CA ARG A 170 -9.49 4.97 8.44
C ARG A 170 -10.83 4.98 9.16
N SER A 171 -11.02 5.95 10.06
CA SER A 171 -12.26 6.15 10.81
C SER A 171 -13.48 6.47 9.94
N ASP A 172 -13.27 7.06 8.76
CA ASP A 172 -14.33 7.29 7.76
C ASP A 172 -14.63 6.04 6.90
N GLY A 173 -13.98 4.91 7.21
CA GLY A 173 -14.11 3.66 6.47
C GLY A 173 -13.34 3.61 5.15
N SER A 174 -12.54 4.63 4.83
CA SER A 174 -11.70 4.61 3.62
C SER A 174 -10.42 3.79 3.83
N PRO A 175 -10.01 2.96 2.85
CA PRO A 175 -8.77 2.22 2.93
C PRO A 175 -7.55 3.13 2.71
N THR A 176 -6.39 2.72 3.25
CA THR A 176 -5.14 3.48 3.10
C THR A 176 -4.33 3.02 1.90
N TYR A 177 -3.46 3.90 1.41
CA TYR A 177 -2.59 3.66 0.25
C TYR A 177 -1.83 2.33 0.31
N ASN A 178 -1.07 2.10 1.38
CA ASN A 178 -0.24 0.88 1.48
C ASN A 178 -1.07 -0.40 1.43
N PHE A 179 -2.26 -0.36 2.00
CA PHE A 179 -3.17 -1.50 1.98
C PHE A 179 -3.76 -1.73 0.59
N CYS A 180 -4.35 -0.70 -0.02
CA CYS A 180 -4.90 -0.80 -1.37
C CYS A 180 -3.85 -1.27 -2.38
N ALA A 181 -2.64 -0.68 -2.33
CA ALA A 181 -1.58 -1.00 -3.27
C ALA A 181 -1.16 -2.47 -3.17
N ALA A 182 -1.02 -3.02 -1.95
CA ALA A 182 -0.65 -4.42 -1.75
C ALA A 182 -1.76 -5.37 -2.20
N VAL A 183 -3.00 -5.12 -1.80
CA VAL A 183 -4.16 -5.94 -2.18
C VAL A 183 -4.33 -5.96 -3.70
N ASP A 184 -4.28 -4.79 -4.33
CA ASP A 184 -4.48 -4.72 -5.77
C ASP A 184 -3.29 -5.31 -6.55
N ASP A 185 -2.05 -5.18 -6.08
CA ASP A 185 -0.89 -5.83 -6.69
C ASP A 185 -1.04 -7.36 -6.65
N ILE A 186 -1.59 -7.93 -5.56
CA ILE A 186 -1.88 -9.37 -5.44
C ILE A 186 -3.00 -9.77 -6.42
N GLU A 187 -4.14 -9.10 -6.38
CA GLU A 187 -5.32 -9.41 -7.20
C GLU A 187 -5.06 -9.23 -8.71
N MET A 188 -4.20 -8.26 -9.08
CA MET A 188 -3.74 -8.07 -10.46
C MET A 188 -2.61 -9.04 -10.85
N GLU A 189 -2.13 -9.87 -9.90
CA GLU A 189 -1.00 -10.79 -10.09
C GLU A 189 0.28 -10.07 -10.55
N ILE A 190 0.56 -8.89 -9.99
CA ILE A 190 1.77 -8.14 -10.31
C ILE A 190 3.00 -8.90 -9.81
N THR A 191 3.91 -9.20 -10.73
CA THR A 191 5.13 -9.97 -10.42
C THR A 191 6.35 -9.08 -10.24
N THR A 192 6.32 -7.85 -10.74
CA THR A 192 7.44 -6.92 -10.62
C THR A 192 6.93 -5.49 -10.44
N VAL A 193 7.42 -4.85 -9.39
CA VAL A 193 7.12 -3.46 -9.05
C VAL A 193 8.33 -2.59 -9.39
N ILE A 194 8.11 -1.55 -10.20
CA ILE A 194 9.11 -0.53 -10.52
C ILE A 194 8.58 0.81 -10.02
N ARG A 195 9.33 1.48 -9.15
CA ARG A 195 8.94 2.75 -8.52
C ARG A 195 10.15 3.48 -7.96
N GLY A 196 9.98 4.71 -7.50
CA GLY A 196 11.03 5.50 -6.86
C GLY A 196 11.52 4.88 -5.54
N ASP A 197 12.72 5.21 -5.13
CA ASP A 197 13.36 4.76 -3.89
C ASP A 197 12.71 5.37 -2.62
N ASP A 198 12.01 6.49 -2.77
CA ASP A 198 11.15 7.09 -1.74
C ASP A 198 10.04 6.14 -1.23
N HIS A 199 9.74 5.07 -2.00
CA HIS A 199 8.78 4.03 -1.63
C HIS A 199 9.38 2.80 -0.92
N ILE A 200 10.65 2.78 -0.58
CA ILE A 200 11.30 1.61 0.07
C ILE A 200 10.60 1.22 1.38
N THR A 201 10.31 2.20 2.24
CA THR A 201 9.61 1.96 3.50
C THR A 201 8.19 1.44 3.29
N ASN A 202 7.52 1.86 2.21
CA ASN A 202 6.22 1.35 1.83
C ASN A 202 6.32 -0.12 1.38
N THR A 203 7.40 -0.49 0.69
CA THR A 203 7.64 -1.88 0.28
C THR A 203 7.65 -2.83 1.48
N LEU A 204 8.34 -2.46 2.55
CA LEU A 204 8.43 -3.27 3.78
C LEU A 204 7.06 -3.49 4.43
N LYS A 205 6.18 -2.47 4.43
CA LYS A 205 4.80 -2.59 4.92
C LYS A 205 3.96 -3.49 4.01
N GLN A 206 4.05 -3.28 2.70
CA GLN A 206 3.27 -4.00 1.70
C GLN A 206 3.63 -5.49 1.62
N ILE A 207 4.92 -5.84 1.76
CA ILE A 207 5.36 -7.24 1.81
C ILE A 207 4.70 -7.99 2.96
N ASN A 208 4.59 -7.39 4.16
CA ASN A 208 3.92 -8.03 5.27
C ASN A 208 2.43 -8.28 5.02
N ILE A 209 1.75 -7.36 4.31
CA ILE A 209 0.37 -7.60 3.86
C ILE A 209 0.34 -8.79 2.89
N CYS A 210 1.22 -8.81 1.88
CA CYS A 210 1.28 -9.88 0.89
C CYS A 210 1.49 -11.25 1.56
N LEU A 211 2.45 -11.35 2.46
CA LEU A 211 2.76 -12.60 3.16
C LEU A 211 1.57 -13.12 3.96
N LEU A 212 0.89 -12.25 4.71
CA LEU A 212 -0.23 -12.67 5.56
C LEU A 212 -1.55 -12.85 4.80
N TYR A 213 -1.76 -12.08 3.72
CA TYR A 213 -2.95 -12.21 2.90
C TYR A 213 -2.92 -13.47 2.02
N THR A 214 -1.72 -13.89 1.57
CA THR A 214 -1.55 -15.08 0.70
C THR A 214 -1.23 -16.36 1.45
N SER A 215 -0.80 -16.29 2.73
CA SER A 215 -0.66 -17.48 3.56
C SER A 215 -2.05 -17.92 4.02
N ASP A 216 -2.46 -19.12 3.65
CA ASP A 216 -3.55 -19.80 4.33
C ASP A 216 -3.11 -19.96 5.80
N ALA A 217 -3.84 -19.34 6.71
CA ALA A 217 -3.57 -19.40 8.15
C ALA A 217 -3.66 -20.82 8.76
N ALA A 218 -3.79 -21.83 7.90
CA ALA A 218 -3.90 -23.25 8.26
C ALA A 218 -2.54 -23.99 8.24
N ASP A 219 -1.47 -23.39 7.73
CA ASP A 219 -0.18 -24.08 7.52
C ASP A 219 0.96 -23.59 8.45
N ASP A 220 0.66 -22.90 9.55
CA ASP A 220 1.69 -22.58 10.54
C ASP A 220 1.59 -23.55 11.73
N PRO A 221 2.63 -24.41 11.97
CA PRO A 221 2.64 -25.42 13.01
C PRO A 221 2.81 -24.84 14.42
#